data_e3e3526c83e08c811f972e624b994ddf
#
_entry.id   e3e3526c83e08c811f972e624b994ddf
#
_cell.length_a   1.000
_cell.length_b   1.000
_cell.length_c   1.000
_cell.angle_alpha   90.00
_cell.angle_beta   90.00
_cell.angle_gamma   90.00
#
_symmetry.space_group_name_H-M   'P 1'
#
loop_
_entity.id
_entity.type
_entity.pdbx_description
1 polymer ?
#
loop_
_entity_poly.entity_id
_entity_poly.type
_entity_poly.pdbx_seq_one_letter_code
_entity_poly.pdbx_strand_id
1 'polypeptide(L)'
;GFARMEFSGYDLGEPVFNEQECKLKGITYDIPLHIQCDLFFIDKDSGKLKEGKSQSVYMGTVPLMTEHGTFIINGTERVVVSQLHRSPGLFFDHDKGKSHSSGKVLYGARVIPYRGSWLDFEFDAKDLVYVRIDRRRKLLATILLKALKLTNQEILEKFYETEIYKVKKNEVFQLQVIPRRLMGKITPVDIVAKGEVILKKGERISARHIRKIESAKLKTLEIPKEGIYGQVIAKDLLDKTTGEIVLEANTLIDEESIEIIESLKLNELETLYINDIEAGPYMADTLRADATTNEIEALVEIYRMMRPGEPPTKEAATTLFTNLFFNPERYDLSAVGRMKFNKRLGNEFLEGNSILENEDILNTLKTLVAIRNGKGQVDDIDHLGNRRIRSVGEMVSNQYRIGLVRVERAVRERLATAETDELGPQDLINAKPVSAAVKEFFGSSQLSQFMDQNNPLSEVTHKRRVSALGPGGLTRERAGFEVRDVHPTHYGRVCPIETPEGPNIGLINSLAAYARTNEYGFLESPFRKVNSGKVSLDFHYLSAIEEGDFVIAQASAVLDKNDTFIEDLVPVRHKNEFSFMPPERVDFMDVSPQQAFSVAASLIPFLEHDDANRALM
;
A
#
# COMPACT_ATOMS: atom_id res chain seq x y z
N GLY A 1 12.68 35.63 0.49
CA GLY A 1 11.84 36.36 -0.45
C GLY A 1 11.35 37.67 0.13
N PHE A 2 11.02 38.63 -0.74
CA PHE A 2 10.60 39.97 -0.33
C PHE A 2 9.07 40.13 -0.26
N ALA A 3 8.35 39.07 -0.59
CA ALA A 3 6.89 39.07 -0.55
C ALA A 3 6.36 37.71 -0.12
N ARG A 4 5.19 37.71 0.50
CA ARG A 4 4.44 36.53 0.94
C ARG A 4 3.00 36.67 0.48
N MET A 5 2.48 35.66 -0.17
CA MET A 5 1.08 35.59 -0.57
C MET A 5 0.37 34.48 0.21
N GLU A 6 -0.76 34.82 0.79
CA GLU A 6 -1.60 33.91 1.57
C GLU A 6 -2.98 33.78 0.92
N PHE A 7 -3.51 32.56 0.98
CA PHE A 7 -4.88 32.27 0.60
C PHE A 7 -5.76 32.35 1.85
N SER A 8 -6.80 33.18 1.81
CA SER A 8 -7.70 33.39 2.94
C SER A 8 -9.09 32.78 2.77
N GLY A 9 -9.54 32.54 1.55
CA GLY A 9 -10.84 31.92 1.28
C GLY A 9 -11.19 31.85 -0.20
N TYR A 10 -12.37 31.31 -0.48
CA TYR A 10 -12.92 31.25 -1.85
C TYR A 10 -14.43 31.50 -1.84
N ASP A 11 -14.94 31.98 -2.98
CA ASP A 11 -16.35 32.19 -3.24
C ASP A 11 -16.74 31.53 -4.56
N LEU A 12 -17.85 30.79 -4.54
CA LEU A 12 -18.46 30.21 -5.73
C LEU A 12 -19.64 31.08 -6.13
N GLY A 13 -19.64 31.58 -7.36
CA GLY A 13 -20.74 32.33 -7.92
C GLY A 13 -21.91 31.47 -8.35
N GLU A 14 -22.94 32.11 -8.84
CA GLU A 14 -24.10 31.43 -9.45
C GLU A 14 -23.90 31.22 -10.94
N PRO A 15 -24.54 30.19 -11.56
CA PRO A 15 -24.47 29.97 -13.00
C PRO A 15 -25.08 31.18 -13.74
N VAL A 16 -24.39 31.64 -14.78
CA VAL A 16 -24.86 32.75 -15.62
C VAL A 16 -26.06 32.34 -16.49
N PHE A 17 -26.05 31.08 -16.96
CA PHE A 17 -27.08 30.47 -17.77
C PHE A 17 -27.61 29.20 -17.12
N ASN A 18 -28.87 28.89 -17.33
CA ASN A 18 -29.44 27.64 -16.87
C ASN A 18 -29.05 26.46 -17.77
N GLU A 19 -29.41 25.25 -17.39
CA GLU A 19 -29.06 24.03 -18.11
C GLU A 19 -29.56 24.00 -19.56
N GLN A 20 -30.80 24.43 -19.77
CA GLN A 20 -31.41 24.44 -21.11
C GLN A 20 -30.78 25.50 -22.01
N GLU A 21 -30.50 26.68 -21.48
CA GLU A 21 -29.81 27.75 -22.23
C GLU A 21 -28.41 27.34 -22.62
N CYS A 22 -27.67 26.62 -21.75
CA CYS A 22 -26.37 26.09 -22.06
C CYS A 22 -26.40 25.05 -23.19
N LYS A 23 -27.41 24.19 -23.20
CA LYS A 23 -27.59 23.20 -24.30
C LYS A 23 -27.92 23.88 -25.61
N LEU A 24 -28.80 24.88 -25.61
CA LEU A 24 -29.19 25.63 -26.82
C LEU A 24 -28.05 26.47 -27.39
N LYS A 25 -27.30 27.14 -26.53
CA LYS A 25 -26.17 28.00 -26.94
C LYS A 25 -24.87 27.26 -27.23
N GLY A 26 -24.78 25.97 -26.91
CA GLY A 26 -23.54 25.18 -27.08
C GLY A 26 -22.44 25.59 -26.13
N ILE A 27 -22.74 26.03 -24.93
CA ILE A 27 -21.81 26.47 -23.89
C ILE A 27 -21.80 25.51 -22.71
N THR A 28 -20.78 25.63 -21.85
CA THR A 28 -20.64 24.83 -20.66
C THR A 28 -21.45 25.37 -19.50
N TYR A 29 -22.18 24.51 -18.79
CA TYR A 29 -22.89 24.86 -17.55
C TYR A 29 -21.88 24.86 -16.40
N ASP A 30 -21.46 26.05 -15.99
CA ASP A 30 -20.39 26.26 -15.02
C ASP A 30 -20.68 27.43 -14.09
N ILE A 31 -19.94 27.51 -13.00
CA ILE A 31 -19.98 28.60 -12.03
C ILE A 31 -18.60 29.27 -11.94
N PRO A 32 -18.57 30.60 -11.76
CA PRO A 32 -17.30 31.30 -11.56
C PRO A 32 -16.74 31.04 -10.18
N LEU A 33 -15.41 30.86 -10.11
CA LEU A 33 -14.67 30.71 -8.88
C LEU A 33 -13.81 31.96 -8.64
N HIS A 34 -13.93 32.52 -7.46
CA HIS A 34 -13.08 33.60 -6.97
C HIS A 34 -12.35 33.16 -5.73
N ILE A 35 -11.09 33.52 -5.61
CA ILE A 35 -10.28 33.27 -4.42
C ILE A 35 -9.92 34.59 -3.75
N GLN A 36 -9.87 34.59 -2.43
CA GLN A 36 -9.41 35.70 -1.63
C GLN A 36 -7.91 35.49 -1.32
N CYS A 37 -7.08 36.42 -1.78
CA CYS A 37 -5.64 36.37 -1.56
C CYS A 37 -5.13 37.64 -0.92
N ASP A 38 -4.22 37.47 0.03
CA ASP A 38 -3.54 38.52 0.74
C ASP A 38 -2.06 38.53 0.35
N LEU A 39 -1.57 39.66 -0.14
CA LEU A 39 -0.18 39.84 -0.52
C LEU A 39 0.50 40.76 0.47
N PHE A 40 1.49 40.26 1.17
CA PHE A 40 2.31 40.99 2.12
C PHE A 40 3.73 41.22 1.55
N PHE A 41 4.22 42.41 1.68
CA PHE A 41 5.63 42.71 1.36
C PHE A 41 6.48 42.70 2.63
N ILE A 42 7.68 42.18 2.52
CA ILE A 42 8.62 42.10 3.62
C ILE A 42 9.64 43.25 3.44
N ASP A 43 9.74 44.08 4.43
CA ASP A 43 10.75 45.16 4.45
C ASP A 43 12.15 44.56 4.54
N LYS A 44 13.01 44.97 3.60
CA LYS A 44 14.39 44.44 3.48
C LYS A 44 15.27 44.77 4.71
N ASP A 45 15.00 45.88 5.38
CA ASP A 45 15.83 46.36 6.46
C ASP A 45 15.37 45.88 7.83
N SER A 46 14.06 45.80 8.07
CA SER A 46 13.48 45.43 9.36
C SER A 46 12.97 43.98 9.44
N GLY A 47 12.83 43.30 8.33
CA GLY A 47 12.26 41.95 8.26
C GLY A 47 10.77 41.88 8.66
N LYS A 48 10.10 43.03 8.85
CA LYS A 48 8.69 43.07 9.24
C LYS A 48 7.79 43.11 8.03
N LEU A 49 6.60 42.50 8.18
CA LEU A 49 5.56 42.58 7.19
C LEU A 49 5.00 44.00 7.09
N LYS A 50 4.95 44.55 5.88
CA LYS A 50 4.22 45.78 5.55
C LYS A 50 2.74 45.46 5.41
N GLU A 51 1.89 46.50 5.37
CA GLU A 51 0.45 46.35 5.12
C GLU A 51 0.19 45.50 3.87
N GLY A 52 -0.69 44.50 4.02
CA GLY A 52 -1.05 43.58 2.96
C GLY A 52 -2.11 44.15 2.03
N LYS A 53 -2.08 43.74 0.77
CA LYS A 53 -3.15 44.01 -0.20
C LYS A 53 -4.03 42.76 -0.28
N SER A 54 -5.31 42.90 0.12
CA SER A 54 -6.31 41.83 -0.03
C SER A 54 -7.12 42.06 -1.30
N GLN A 55 -7.20 41.05 -2.14
CA GLN A 55 -7.99 41.13 -3.38
C GLN A 55 -8.71 39.79 -3.66
N SER A 56 -9.89 39.89 -4.27
CA SER A 56 -10.59 38.78 -4.85
C SER A 56 -10.06 38.54 -6.27
N VAL A 57 -9.58 37.35 -6.56
CA VAL A 57 -9.02 36.99 -7.85
C VAL A 57 -9.90 35.97 -8.54
N TYR A 58 -10.25 36.23 -9.79
CA TYR A 58 -11.00 35.30 -10.63
C TYR A 58 -10.10 34.13 -11.07
N MET A 59 -10.52 32.89 -10.74
CA MET A 59 -9.78 31.67 -11.05
C MET A 59 -10.38 30.85 -12.18
N GLY A 60 -11.23 31.43 -12.98
CA GLY A 60 -11.93 30.73 -14.05
C GLY A 60 -13.27 30.16 -13.57
N THR A 61 -13.81 29.24 -14.36
CA THR A 61 -15.09 28.58 -14.09
C THR A 61 -14.89 27.11 -13.80
N VAL A 62 -15.77 26.55 -12.98
CA VAL A 62 -15.82 25.12 -12.66
C VAL A 62 -17.14 24.56 -13.17
N PRO A 63 -17.14 23.52 -14.03
CA PRO A 63 -18.36 22.86 -14.44
C PRO A 63 -19.18 22.39 -13.26
N LEU A 64 -20.47 22.68 -13.27
CA LEU A 64 -21.41 22.31 -12.22
C LEU A 64 -22.17 21.05 -12.60
N MET A 65 -22.27 20.11 -11.67
CA MET A 65 -23.11 18.93 -11.84
C MET A 65 -24.57 19.30 -11.84
N THR A 66 -25.32 18.78 -12.80
CA THR A 66 -26.80 18.95 -12.84
C THR A 66 -27.47 18.10 -11.77
N GLU A 67 -28.76 18.34 -11.51
CA GLU A 67 -29.54 17.54 -10.55
C GLU A 67 -29.60 16.05 -10.90
N HIS A 68 -29.38 15.70 -12.16
CA HIS A 68 -29.38 14.33 -12.66
C HIS A 68 -28.00 13.65 -12.64
N GLY A 69 -26.97 14.30 -12.11
CA GLY A 69 -25.62 13.73 -12.01
C GLY A 69 -24.81 13.80 -13.31
N THR A 70 -25.14 14.70 -14.21
CA THR A 70 -24.46 14.91 -15.49
C THR A 70 -23.77 16.26 -15.54
N PHE A 71 -22.92 16.45 -16.54
CA PHE A 71 -22.27 17.74 -16.84
C PHE A 71 -22.60 18.17 -18.26
N ILE A 72 -22.84 19.46 -18.44
CA ILE A 72 -23.08 20.04 -19.75
C ILE A 72 -21.82 20.75 -20.20
N ILE A 73 -21.12 20.14 -21.16
CA ILE A 73 -19.86 20.62 -21.69
C ILE A 73 -20.03 20.94 -23.17
N ASN A 74 -19.82 22.19 -23.54
CA ASN A 74 -20.03 22.69 -24.91
C ASN A 74 -21.41 22.35 -25.48
N GLY A 75 -22.42 22.39 -24.65
CA GLY A 75 -23.81 22.11 -25.03
C GLY A 75 -24.19 20.63 -25.07
N THR A 76 -23.21 19.71 -24.86
CA THR A 76 -23.45 18.27 -24.82
C THR A 76 -23.49 17.77 -23.39
N GLU A 77 -24.41 16.89 -23.09
CA GLU A 77 -24.54 16.28 -21.76
C GLU A 77 -23.57 15.11 -21.66
N ARG A 78 -22.73 15.12 -20.63
CA ARG A 78 -21.69 14.12 -20.40
C ARG A 78 -21.81 13.51 -19.01
N VAL A 79 -21.40 12.25 -18.92
CA VAL A 79 -21.27 11.50 -17.67
C VAL A 79 -19.81 11.18 -17.44
N VAL A 80 -19.30 11.49 -16.25
CA VAL A 80 -17.98 11.08 -15.83
C VAL A 80 -18.12 9.73 -15.12
N VAL A 81 -17.59 8.69 -15.76
CA VAL A 81 -17.62 7.31 -15.26
C VAL A 81 -16.64 7.17 -14.11
N SER A 82 -17.06 6.53 -13.02
CA SER A 82 -16.18 6.22 -11.89
C SER A 82 -15.07 5.27 -12.29
N GLN A 83 -13.88 5.47 -11.75
CA GLN A 83 -12.72 4.64 -12.03
C GLN A 83 -12.46 3.67 -10.88
N LEU A 84 -12.28 2.39 -11.22
CA LEU A 84 -11.81 1.37 -10.29
C LEU A 84 -10.30 1.21 -10.44
N HIS A 85 -9.55 1.55 -9.40
CA HIS A 85 -8.09 1.49 -9.41
C HIS A 85 -7.56 0.84 -8.15
N ARG A 86 -6.30 0.44 -8.19
CA ARG A 86 -5.61 -0.09 -7.02
C ARG A 86 -5.51 1.00 -5.96
N SER A 87 -5.94 0.70 -4.74
CA SER A 87 -5.83 1.61 -3.59
C SER A 87 -4.36 1.97 -3.33
N PRO A 88 -4.05 3.21 -2.91
CA PRO A 88 -2.75 3.48 -2.30
C PRO A 88 -2.58 2.65 -1.03
N GLY A 89 -1.35 2.38 -0.65
CA GLY A 89 -1.00 1.61 0.55
C GLY A 89 0.13 0.64 0.31
N LEU A 90 0.22 -0.37 1.17
CA LEU A 90 1.25 -1.40 1.14
C LEU A 90 0.67 -2.73 0.66
N PHE A 91 1.32 -3.35 -0.31
CA PHE A 91 0.94 -4.63 -0.88
C PHE A 91 2.14 -5.56 -0.96
N PHE A 92 1.91 -6.83 -0.59
CA PHE A 92 2.87 -7.90 -0.74
C PHE A 92 2.40 -8.83 -1.85
N ASP A 93 3.29 -9.17 -2.76
CA ASP A 93 3.01 -10.04 -3.89
C ASP A 93 4.15 -11.03 -4.15
N HIS A 94 3.95 -11.92 -5.08
CA HIS A 94 4.98 -12.82 -5.61
C HIS A 94 4.76 -13.07 -7.11
N ASP A 95 5.81 -13.52 -7.77
CA ASP A 95 5.82 -13.77 -9.22
C ASP A 95 5.25 -15.13 -9.65
N LYS A 96 4.76 -15.92 -8.72
CA LYS A 96 4.29 -17.31 -8.93
C LYS A 96 5.35 -18.24 -9.57
N GLY A 97 6.64 -17.94 -9.39
CA GLY A 97 7.74 -18.70 -9.94
C GLY A 97 7.98 -18.52 -11.44
N LYS A 98 7.39 -17.50 -12.06
CA LYS A 98 7.49 -17.26 -13.52
C LYS A 98 8.73 -16.50 -13.95
N SER A 99 9.32 -15.71 -13.07
CA SER A 99 10.43 -14.79 -13.42
C SER A 99 11.79 -15.47 -13.53
N HIS A 100 11.98 -16.61 -12.90
CA HIS A 100 13.25 -17.35 -12.93
C HIS A 100 13.07 -18.79 -13.41
N SER A 101 14.04 -19.29 -14.17
CA SER A 101 14.03 -20.64 -14.75
C SER A 101 13.95 -21.78 -13.72
N SER A 102 14.40 -21.55 -12.49
CA SER A 102 14.34 -22.53 -11.41
C SER A 102 12.94 -22.75 -10.83
N GLY A 103 11.95 -21.93 -11.21
CA GLY A 103 10.62 -21.96 -10.63
C GLY A 103 10.51 -21.42 -9.21
N LYS A 104 11.58 -20.81 -8.68
CA LYS A 104 11.60 -20.21 -7.33
C LYS A 104 10.66 -19.03 -7.24
N VAL A 105 9.85 -19.02 -6.20
CA VAL A 105 8.91 -17.92 -5.93
C VAL A 105 9.69 -16.74 -5.35
N LEU A 106 9.61 -15.60 -6.04
CA LEU A 106 10.24 -14.35 -5.63
C LEU A 106 9.18 -13.43 -5.04
N TYR A 107 9.34 -13.11 -3.76
CA TYR A 107 8.42 -12.24 -3.04
C TYR A 107 8.83 -10.77 -3.21
N GLY A 108 7.84 -9.90 -3.16
CA GLY A 108 8.02 -8.46 -3.24
C GLY A 108 7.02 -7.71 -2.37
N ALA A 109 7.39 -6.49 -2.03
CA ALA A 109 6.52 -5.53 -1.35
C ALA A 109 6.47 -4.25 -2.17
N ARG A 110 5.30 -3.64 -2.26
CA ARG A 110 5.11 -2.40 -3.00
C ARG A 110 4.37 -1.38 -2.16
N VAL A 111 5.00 -0.23 -1.97
CA VAL A 111 4.37 0.95 -1.36
C VAL A 111 3.90 1.86 -2.48
N ILE A 112 2.59 1.99 -2.60
CA ILE A 112 1.94 2.83 -3.60
C ILE A 112 1.39 4.06 -2.90
N PRO A 113 1.92 5.28 -3.14
CA PRO A 113 1.34 6.50 -2.64
C PRO A 113 0.16 6.93 -3.49
N TYR A 114 -0.69 7.79 -2.93
CA TYR A 114 -1.70 8.50 -3.72
C TYR A 114 -1.03 9.46 -4.74
N ARG A 115 0.04 10.12 -4.30
CA ARG A 115 0.87 11.02 -5.09
C ARG A 115 2.31 10.95 -4.60
N GLY A 116 3.25 10.69 -5.50
CA GLY A 116 4.67 10.62 -5.20
C GLY A 116 5.36 9.40 -5.82
N SER A 117 6.57 9.15 -5.37
CA SER A 117 7.39 8.05 -5.88
C SER A 117 6.98 6.69 -5.31
N TRP A 118 6.95 5.68 -6.16
CA TRP A 118 6.72 4.30 -5.75
C TRP A 118 7.97 3.69 -5.13
N LEU A 119 7.79 2.89 -4.11
CA LEU A 119 8.85 2.17 -3.42
C LEU A 119 8.55 0.69 -3.48
N ASP A 120 9.40 -0.06 -4.18
CA ASP A 120 9.28 -1.50 -4.34
C ASP A 120 10.45 -2.19 -3.66
N PHE A 121 10.18 -3.27 -2.92
CA PHE A 121 11.17 -4.20 -2.41
C PHE A 121 10.97 -5.54 -3.09
N GLU A 122 12.05 -6.20 -3.49
CA GLU A 122 11.99 -7.49 -4.14
C GLU A 122 13.11 -8.41 -3.70
N PHE A 123 12.82 -9.71 -3.65
CA PHE A 123 13.84 -10.74 -3.50
C PHE A 123 14.38 -11.12 -4.87
N ASP A 124 15.69 -11.38 -4.93
CA ASP A 124 16.34 -11.95 -6.10
C ASP A 124 16.39 -13.49 -5.99
N ALA A 125 16.75 -14.17 -7.07
CA ALA A 125 16.96 -15.61 -7.09
C ALA A 125 18.03 -16.10 -6.09
N LYS A 126 18.97 -15.22 -5.73
CA LYS A 126 20.00 -15.45 -4.71
C LYS A 126 19.55 -15.11 -3.28
N ASP A 127 18.28 -14.82 -3.06
CA ASP A 127 17.71 -14.38 -1.78
C ASP A 127 18.25 -13.06 -1.22
N LEU A 128 18.79 -12.22 -2.08
CA LEU A 128 19.16 -10.85 -1.72
C LEU A 128 17.93 -9.93 -1.85
N VAL A 129 17.81 -8.98 -0.95
CA VAL A 129 16.72 -8.01 -0.94
C VAL A 129 17.15 -6.75 -1.68
N TYR A 130 16.38 -6.38 -2.68
CA TYR A 130 16.59 -5.17 -3.47
C TYR A 130 15.49 -4.16 -3.25
N VAL A 131 15.82 -2.89 -3.42
CA VAL A 131 14.90 -1.78 -3.48
C VAL A 131 14.88 -1.17 -4.87
N ARG A 132 13.71 -0.79 -5.32
CA ARG A 132 13.51 -0.10 -6.59
C ARG A 132 12.63 1.13 -6.35
N ILE A 133 13.08 2.28 -6.78
CA ILE A 133 12.36 3.55 -6.66
C ILE A 133 11.91 3.96 -8.06
N ASP A 134 10.61 4.26 -8.20
CA ASP A 134 9.98 4.65 -9.48
C ASP A 134 10.32 3.71 -10.65
N ARG A 135 10.40 2.41 -10.38
CA ARG A 135 10.75 1.36 -11.38
C ARG A 135 12.10 1.57 -12.06
N ARG A 136 13.00 2.34 -11.46
CA ARG A 136 14.36 2.50 -11.94
C ARG A 136 15.23 1.27 -11.64
N ARG A 137 16.53 1.34 -11.91
CA ARG A 137 17.49 0.28 -11.59
C ARG A 137 17.42 -0.10 -10.12
N LYS A 138 17.44 -1.39 -9.83
CA LYS A 138 17.41 -1.90 -8.46
C LYS A 138 18.73 -1.63 -7.72
N LEU A 139 18.61 -1.31 -6.45
CA LEU A 139 19.70 -1.20 -5.49
C LEU A 139 19.50 -2.21 -4.35
N LEU A 140 20.54 -2.53 -3.61
CA LEU A 140 20.39 -3.34 -2.40
C LEU A 140 19.56 -2.58 -1.35
N ALA A 141 18.65 -3.26 -0.69
CA ALA A 141 17.76 -2.63 0.30
C ALA A 141 18.52 -2.01 1.49
N THR A 142 19.70 -2.55 1.81
CA THR A 142 20.58 -2.03 2.85
C THR A 142 21.12 -0.64 2.53
N ILE A 143 21.29 -0.28 1.26
CA ILE A 143 21.65 1.08 0.84
C ILE A 143 20.57 2.08 1.29
N LEU A 144 19.30 1.75 1.09
CA LEU A 144 18.19 2.58 1.57
C LEU A 144 18.20 2.70 3.09
N LEU A 145 18.43 1.60 3.82
CA LEU A 145 18.48 1.61 5.28
C LEU A 145 19.65 2.46 5.82
N LYS A 146 20.81 2.41 5.17
CA LYS A 146 21.94 3.27 5.52
C LYS A 146 21.65 4.75 5.21
N ALA A 147 20.94 5.03 4.13
CA ALA A 147 20.47 6.39 3.83
C ALA A 147 19.47 6.92 4.87
N LEU A 148 18.77 6.03 5.58
CA LEU A 148 17.93 6.36 6.75
C LEU A 148 18.72 6.50 8.06
N LYS A 149 20.05 6.59 8.00
CA LYS A 149 20.99 6.75 9.12
C LYS A 149 21.14 5.54 10.03
N LEU A 150 20.84 4.34 9.54
CA LEU A 150 21.08 3.11 10.29
C LEU A 150 22.48 2.58 10.05
N THR A 151 23.16 2.20 11.12
CA THR A 151 24.46 1.50 11.05
C THR A 151 24.25 0.01 10.74
N ASN A 152 25.33 -0.67 10.32
CA ASN A 152 25.29 -2.11 10.04
C ASN A 152 24.77 -2.90 11.25
N GLN A 153 25.26 -2.57 12.44
CA GLN A 153 24.84 -3.23 13.68
C GLN A 153 23.35 -2.98 13.98
N GLU A 154 22.88 -1.75 13.86
CA GLU A 154 21.47 -1.41 14.08
C GLU A 154 20.55 -2.12 13.08
N ILE A 155 20.97 -2.27 11.81
CA ILE A 155 20.22 -3.04 10.82
C ILE A 155 20.09 -4.50 11.27
N LEU A 156 21.17 -5.12 11.69
CA LEU A 156 21.14 -6.51 12.15
C LEU A 156 20.28 -6.68 13.41
N GLU A 157 20.38 -5.77 14.38
CA GLU A 157 19.55 -5.79 15.59
C GLU A 157 18.04 -5.65 15.28
N LYS A 158 17.69 -4.91 14.24
CA LYS A 158 16.29 -4.73 13.82
C LYS A 158 15.69 -5.98 13.16
N PHE A 159 16.48 -6.78 12.47
CA PHE A 159 16.02 -7.93 11.68
C PHE A 159 16.27 -9.29 12.30
N TYR A 160 17.21 -9.41 13.23
CA TYR A 160 17.59 -10.68 13.83
C TYR A 160 17.54 -10.64 15.35
N GLU A 161 17.17 -11.76 15.91
CA GLU A 161 17.41 -12.05 17.32
C GLU A 161 18.85 -12.54 17.51
N THR A 162 19.41 -12.38 18.69
CA THR A 162 20.77 -12.80 19.00
C THR A 162 20.82 -14.09 19.80
N GLU A 163 21.86 -14.91 19.58
CA GLU A 163 22.25 -16.05 20.40
C GLU A 163 23.49 -15.68 21.19
N ILE A 164 23.52 -16.02 22.47
CA ILE A 164 24.63 -15.69 23.36
C ILE A 164 25.44 -16.94 23.64
N TYR A 165 26.72 -16.88 23.32
CA TYR A 165 27.71 -17.90 23.67
C TYR A 165 28.61 -17.37 24.76
N LYS A 166 28.74 -18.12 25.86
CA LYS A 166 29.77 -17.85 26.88
C LYS A 166 31.04 -18.51 26.49
N VAL A 167 32.11 -17.74 26.44
CA VAL A 167 33.47 -18.25 26.09
C VAL A 167 34.08 -18.87 27.33
N LYS A 168 34.32 -20.18 27.29
CA LYS A 168 35.02 -20.92 28.33
C LYS A 168 36.50 -21.12 27.95
N LYS A 169 37.33 -21.42 28.93
CA LYS A 169 38.71 -21.87 28.70
C LYS A 169 38.68 -23.18 27.92
N ASN A 170 39.69 -23.44 27.09
CA ASN A 170 39.87 -24.63 26.26
C ASN A 170 38.97 -24.72 25.01
N GLU A 171 38.80 -23.63 24.28
CA GLU A 171 38.14 -23.64 22.95
C GLU A 171 36.68 -24.16 22.97
N VAL A 172 36.00 -24.05 24.13
CA VAL A 172 34.62 -24.49 24.29
C VAL A 172 33.71 -23.29 24.49
N PHE A 173 32.64 -23.24 23.70
CA PHE A 173 31.59 -22.21 23.78
C PHE A 173 30.33 -22.80 24.40
N GLN A 174 29.78 -22.11 25.37
CA GLN A 174 28.56 -22.54 26.04
C GLN A 174 27.38 -21.74 25.49
N LEU A 175 26.51 -22.42 24.71
CA LEU A 175 25.27 -21.84 24.18
C LEU A 175 24.20 -21.87 25.26
N GLN A 176 23.51 -20.75 25.43
CA GLN A 176 22.26 -20.69 26.20
C GLN A 176 21.14 -21.31 25.34
N VAL A 177 20.59 -22.44 25.80
CA VAL A 177 19.60 -23.20 25.05
C VAL A 177 18.22 -22.56 25.13
N ILE A 178 17.70 -22.17 23.98
CA ILE A 178 16.29 -21.85 23.77
C ILE A 178 15.75 -22.96 22.86
N PRO A 179 14.99 -23.93 23.38
CA PRO A 179 14.66 -25.16 22.64
C PRO A 179 14.04 -24.91 21.26
N ARG A 180 13.16 -23.94 21.17
CA ARG A 180 12.49 -23.56 19.91
C ARG A 180 13.48 -23.18 18.80
N ARG A 181 14.59 -22.51 19.14
CA ARG A 181 15.59 -22.04 18.18
C ARG A 181 16.49 -23.16 17.62
N LEU A 182 16.49 -24.32 18.25
CA LEU A 182 17.29 -25.47 17.80
C LEU A 182 16.59 -26.28 16.70
N MET A 183 15.29 -26.07 16.49
CA MET A 183 14.52 -26.84 15.51
C MET A 183 15.09 -26.70 14.10
N GLY A 184 15.29 -27.84 13.44
CA GLY A 184 15.82 -27.89 12.08
C GLY A 184 17.32 -27.72 11.94
N LYS A 185 18.05 -27.32 13.00
CA LYS A 185 19.52 -27.25 12.99
C LYS A 185 20.13 -28.64 13.08
N ILE A 186 21.33 -28.78 12.54
CA ILE A 186 22.15 -29.99 12.69
C ILE A 186 22.97 -29.79 13.96
N THR A 187 22.93 -30.76 14.87
CA THR A 187 23.70 -30.64 16.10
C THR A 187 25.20 -30.91 15.86
N PRO A 188 26.10 -30.02 16.29
CA PRO A 188 27.55 -30.24 16.20
C PRO A 188 28.08 -31.18 17.26
N VAL A 189 27.27 -31.50 18.27
CA VAL A 189 27.65 -32.38 19.41
C VAL A 189 26.51 -33.31 19.77
N ASP A 190 26.83 -34.37 20.52
CA ASP A 190 25.80 -35.22 21.12
C ASP A 190 25.04 -34.46 22.18
N ILE A 191 23.69 -34.40 22.06
CA ILE A 191 22.86 -33.81 23.08
C ILE A 191 22.46 -34.86 24.10
N VAL A 192 23.05 -34.76 25.30
CA VAL A 192 22.80 -35.67 26.40
C VAL A 192 22.05 -34.95 27.52
N ALA A 193 20.99 -35.57 28.01
CA ALA A 193 20.27 -35.06 29.17
C ALA A 193 19.85 -36.21 30.09
N LYS A 194 20.06 -36.01 31.38
CA LYS A 194 19.77 -37.03 32.42
C LYS A 194 20.42 -38.42 32.18
N GLY A 195 21.59 -38.45 31.50
CA GLY A 195 22.32 -39.68 31.21
C GLY A 195 21.87 -40.42 29.93
N GLU A 196 20.86 -39.93 29.23
CA GLU A 196 20.44 -40.48 27.94
C GLU A 196 20.85 -39.57 26.79
N VAL A 197 21.33 -40.18 25.70
CA VAL A 197 21.61 -39.44 24.46
C VAL A 197 20.29 -39.18 23.74
N ILE A 198 19.89 -37.90 23.69
CA ILE A 198 18.68 -37.49 22.99
C ILE A 198 18.90 -37.47 21.48
N LEU A 199 20.08 -37.01 21.04
CA LEU A 199 20.44 -36.85 19.65
C LEU A 199 21.97 -36.96 19.48
N LYS A 200 22.40 -37.62 18.41
CA LYS A 200 23.82 -37.76 18.09
C LYS A 200 24.33 -36.63 17.21
N LYS A 201 25.63 -36.36 17.28
CA LYS A 201 26.32 -35.41 16.40
C LYS A 201 25.97 -35.65 14.93
N GLY A 202 25.65 -34.59 14.20
CA GLY A 202 25.31 -34.62 12.78
C GLY A 202 23.85 -34.93 12.45
N GLU A 203 23.03 -35.22 13.43
CA GLU A 203 21.59 -35.44 13.21
C GLU A 203 20.80 -34.11 13.26
N ARG A 204 19.72 -34.07 12.50
CA ARG A 204 18.81 -32.89 12.46
C ARG A 204 17.83 -32.91 13.63
N ILE A 205 17.72 -31.79 14.30
CA ILE A 205 16.84 -31.64 15.46
C ILE A 205 15.38 -31.52 14.97
N SER A 206 14.54 -32.47 15.36
CA SER A 206 13.09 -32.51 15.05
C SER A 206 12.24 -32.01 16.22
N ALA A 207 10.96 -31.77 15.97
CA ALA A 207 9.98 -31.38 17.00
C ALA A 207 9.91 -32.39 18.17
N ARG A 208 10.14 -33.67 17.89
CA ARG A 208 10.21 -34.72 18.92
C ARG A 208 11.41 -34.53 19.85
N HIS A 209 12.55 -34.15 19.29
CA HIS A 209 13.77 -33.90 20.05
C HIS A 209 13.62 -32.60 20.90
N ILE A 210 12.97 -31.58 20.36
CA ILE A 210 12.67 -30.35 21.12
C ILE A 210 11.85 -30.64 22.38
N ARG A 211 10.78 -31.44 22.27
CA ARG A 211 9.96 -31.83 23.44
C ARG A 211 10.78 -32.57 24.49
N LYS A 212 11.72 -33.42 24.09
CA LYS A 212 12.64 -34.11 25.02
C LYS A 212 13.60 -33.13 25.69
N ILE A 213 14.16 -32.17 24.96
CA ILE A 213 15.02 -31.11 25.47
C ILE A 213 14.28 -30.24 26.49
N GLU A 214 13.05 -29.85 26.18
CA GLU A 214 12.17 -29.09 27.09
C GLU A 214 11.84 -29.87 28.38
N SER A 215 11.48 -31.15 28.25
CA SER A 215 11.18 -31.99 29.41
C SER A 215 12.42 -32.26 30.28
N ALA A 216 13.58 -32.29 29.67
CA ALA A 216 14.85 -32.42 30.38
C ALA A 216 15.34 -31.11 31.01
N LYS A 217 14.72 -29.96 30.70
CA LYS A 217 15.10 -28.61 31.18
C LYS A 217 16.57 -28.28 30.93
N LEU A 218 17.09 -28.64 29.76
CA LEU A 218 18.46 -28.34 29.38
C LEU A 218 18.63 -26.84 29.17
N LYS A 219 19.50 -26.21 29.99
CA LYS A 219 19.70 -24.75 29.94
C LYS A 219 20.87 -24.31 29.09
N THR A 220 21.88 -25.17 28.98
CA THR A 220 23.13 -24.85 28.31
C THR A 220 23.65 -26.06 27.53
N LEU A 221 24.31 -25.80 26.42
CA LEU A 221 24.93 -26.79 25.57
C LEU A 221 26.38 -26.37 25.30
N GLU A 222 27.34 -27.25 25.53
CA GLU A 222 28.75 -26.99 25.20
C GLU A 222 29.01 -27.36 23.75
N ILE A 223 29.53 -26.41 23.01
CA ILE A 223 29.80 -26.53 21.57
C ILE A 223 31.30 -26.30 21.32
N PRO A 224 31.99 -27.19 20.61
CA PRO A 224 33.37 -26.96 20.22
C PRO A 224 33.46 -25.83 19.17
N LYS A 225 34.66 -25.32 18.96
CA LYS A 225 34.92 -24.23 18.00
C LYS A 225 34.43 -24.53 16.59
N GLU A 226 34.54 -25.77 16.13
CA GLU A 226 34.06 -26.16 14.80
C GLU A 226 32.51 -26.03 14.67
N GLY A 227 31.79 -26.10 15.78
CA GLY A 227 30.33 -25.95 15.80
C GLY A 227 29.85 -24.52 15.67
N ILE A 228 30.74 -23.54 15.75
CA ILE A 228 30.44 -22.13 15.61
C ILE A 228 30.78 -21.60 14.21
N TYR A 229 31.54 -22.36 13.41
CA TYR A 229 31.84 -21.96 12.05
C TYR A 229 30.57 -21.70 11.23
N GLY A 230 30.58 -20.60 10.49
CA GLY A 230 29.44 -20.17 9.70
C GLY A 230 28.37 -19.39 10.46
N GLN A 231 28.52 -19.23 11.78
CA GLN A 231 27.68 -18.25 12.52
C GLN A 231 28.10 -16.83 12.16
N VAL A 232 27.17 -15.88 12.35
CA VAL A 232 27.39 -14.48 12.02
C VAL A 232 27.49 -13.64 13.29
N ILE A 233 28.51 -12.81 13.39
CA ILE A 233 28.74 -11.91 14.54
C ILE A 233 27.66 -10.83 14.55
N ALA A 234 26.97 -10.65 15.69
CA ALA A 234 25.88 -9.69 15.82
C ALA A 234 26.34 -8.25 16.08
N LYS A 235 27.47 -8.07 16.77
CA LYS A 235 27.99 -6.76 17.18
C LYS A 235 29.46 -6.60 16.82
N ASP A 236 29.89 -5.36 16.64
CA ASP A 236 31.30 -5.05 16.46
C ASP A 236 32.11 -5.47 17.69
N LEU A 237 33.19 -6.21 17.47
CA LEU A 237 34.10 -6.63 18.51
C LEU A 237 35.26 -5.65 18.62
N LEU A 238 35.37 -5.03 19.79
CA LEU A 238 36.39 -4.01 20.09
C LEU A 238 37.54 -4.62 20.90
N ASP A 239 38.78 -4.23 20.58
CA ASP A 239 39.88 -4.47 21.45
C ASP A 239 39.78 -3.57 22.70
N LYS A 240 39.73 -4.18 23.88
CA LYS A 240 39.62 -3.48 25.17
C LYS A 240 40.79 -2.54 25.47
N THR A 241 41.91 -2.73 24.81
CA THR A 241 43.15 -1.95 25.04
C THR A 241 43.25 -0.74 24.11
N THR A 242 42.93 -0.92 22.83
CA THR A 242 43.04 0.13 21.80
C THR A 242 41.74 0.82 21.50
N GLY A 243 40.59 0.17 21.77
CA GLY A 243 39.27 0.66 21.40
C GLY A 243 38.96 0.55 19.90
N GLU A 244 39.83 -0.08 19.13
CA GLU A 244 39.62 -0.30 17.70
C GLU A 244 38.71 -1.49 17.44
N ILE A 245 37.94 -1.43 16.35
CA ILE A 245 37.10 -2.55 15.88
C ILE A 245 38.02 -3.59 15.23
N VAL A 246 38.06 -4.77 15.81
CA VAL A 246 38.88 -5.87 15.30
C VAL A 246 38.07 -6.77 14.36
N LEU A 247 36.82 -7.03 14.70
CA LEU A 247 35.86 -7.74 13.85
C LEU A 247 34.56 -6.95 13.78
N GLU A 248 34.12 -6.66 12.57
CA GLU A 248 32.88 -5.92 12.33
C GLU A 248 31.66 -6.84 12.49
N ALA A 249 30.53 -6.25 12.85
CA ALA A 249 29.23 -6.93 12.81
C ALA A 249 28.97 -7.49 11.40
N ASN A 250 28.25 -8.62 11.33
CA ASN A 250 27.96 -9.33 10.09
C ASN A 250 29.15 -10.12 9.47
N THR A 251 30.23 -10.28 10.18
CA THR A 251 31.33 -11.14 9.76
C THR A 251 30.96 -12.60 10.02
N LEU A 252 31.21 -13.47 9.03
CA LEU A 252 31.08 -14.92 9.20
C LEU A 252 32.27 -15.43 10.04
N ILE A 253 31.96 -16.28 11.01
CA ILE A 253 32.96 -16.86 11.87
C ILE A 253 33.67 -18.00 11.12
N ASP A 254 34.92 -17.82 10.87
CA ASP A 254 35.88 -18.81 10.32
C ASP A 254 36.99 -19.08 11.33
N GLU A 255 37.99 -19.85 10.92
CA GLU A 255 39.11 -20.24 11.79
C GLU A 255 39.91 -19.02 12.25
N GLU A 256 40.18 -18.05 11.35
CA GLU A 256 40.89 -16.82 11.67
C GLU A 256 40.11 -15.94 12.65
N SER A 257 38.79 -15.83 12.44
CA SER A 257 37.91 -15.06 13.33
C SER A 257 37.89 -15.63 14.75
N ILE A 258 37.93 -16.96 14.91
CA ILE A 258 37.96 -17.59 16.24
C ILE A 258 39.28 -17.31 16.97
N GLU A 259 40.42 -17.37 16.29
CA GLU A 259 41.70 -16.99 16.89
C GLU A 259 41.71 -15.56 17.41
N ILE A 260 41.09 -14.64 16.65
CA ILE A 260 40.91 -13.25 17.07
C ILE A 260 39.99 -13.16 18.29
N ILE A 261 38.85 -13.84 18.29
CA ILE A 261 37.87 -13.85 19.40
C ILE A 261 38.53 -14.36 20.68
N GLU A 262 39.34 -15.41 20.59
CA GLU A 262 40.11 -15.97 21.73
C GLU A 262 41.15 -14.98 22.26
N SER A 263 41.86 -14.28 21.35
CA SER A 263 42.84 -13.25 21.73
C SER A 263 42.24 -12.09 22.50
N LEU A 264 41.00 -11.72 22.19
CA LEU A 264 40.24 -10.63 22.83
C LEU A 264 39.77 -10.97 24.25
N LYS A 265 39.87 -12.22 24.69
CA LYS A 265 39.42 -12.72 26.01
C LYS A 265 38.03 -12.24 26.38
N LEU A 266 37.08 -12.39 25.44
CA LEU A 266 35.69 -12.05 25.66
C LEU A 266 35.04 -13.03 26.63
N ASN A 267 34.11 -12.53 27.45
CA ASN A 267 33.30 -13.37 28.33
C ASN A 267 32.11 -13.97 27.60
N GLU A 268 31.55 -13.19 26.69
CA GLU A 268 30.35 -13.53 25.90
C GLU A 268 30.56 -13.12 24.44
N LEU A 269 30.05 -13.94 23.55
CA LEU A 269 29.99 -13.69 22.10
C LEU A 269 28.52 -13.70 21.69
N GLU A 270 28.05 -12.63 21.05
CA GLU A 270 26.72 -12.55 20.48
C GLU A 270 26.77 -12.86 18.99
N THR A 271 25.94 -13.80 18.55
CA THR A 271 25.76 -14.15 17.14
C THR A 271 24.32 -13.96 16.74
N LEU A 272 24.08 -13.80 15.44
CA LEU A 272 22.74 -13.73 14.90
C LEU A 272 22.07 -15.11 14.94
N TYR A 273 20.80 -15.13 15.35
CA TYR A 273 19.96 -16.30 15.17
C TYR A 273 19.55 -16.44 13.71
N ILE A 274 20.15 -17.38 13.01
CA ILE A 274 19.82 -17.70 11.61
C ILE A 274 19.42 -19.17 11.55
N ASN A 275 18.25 -19.43 10.95
CA ASN A 275 17.71 -20.76 10.75
C ASN A 275 17.05 -20.83 9.37
N ASP A 276 17.39 -21.81 8.58
CA ASP A 276 16.85 -21.99 7.22
C ASP A 276 15.32 -22.14 7.16
N ILE A 277 14.69 -22.50 8.27
CA ILE A 277 13.25 -22.71 8.36
C ILE A 277 12.51 -21.44 8.80
N GLU A 278 12.99 -20.74 9.83
CA GLU A 278 12.26 -19.65 10.50
C GLU A 278 12.88 -18.27 10.35
N ALA A 279 14.18 -18.19 10.13
CA ALA A 279 14.95 -16.96 10.11
C ALA A 279 16.10 -17.05 9.09
N GLY A 280 15.78 -16.87 7.82
CA GLY A 280 16.79 -16.91 6.76
C GLY A 280 17.80 -15.77 6.81
N PRO A 281 18.98 -15.93 6.23
CA PRO A 281 20.08 -14.96 6.29
C PRO A 281 19.94 -13.80 5.29
N TYR A 282 18.73 -13.46 4.85
CA TYR A 282 18.50 -12.58 3.72
C TYR A 282 19.09 -11.19 3.89
N MET A 283 18.81 -10.53 5.01
CA MET A 283 19.32 -9.18 5.27
C MET A 283 20.81 -9.18 5.59
N ALA A 284 21.31 -10.20 6.26
CA ALA A 284 22.75 -10.34 6.54
C ALA A 284 23.55 -10.54 5.25
N ASP A 285 23.06 -11.39 4.34
CA ASP A 285 23.68 -11.61 3.04
C ASP A 285 23.63 -10.37 2.15
N THR A 286 22.51 -9.66 2.18
CA THR A 286 22.34 -8.38 1.47
C THR A 286 23.31 -7.32 1.99
N LEU A 287 23.50 -7.24 3.30
CA LEU A 287 24.43 -6.31 3.93
C LEU A 287 25.89 -6.62 3.58
N ARG A 288 26.26 -7.91 3.47
CA ARG A 288 27.60 -8.32 3.01
C ARG A 288 27.86 -8.00 1.54
N ALA A 289 26.83 -8.09 0.70
CA ALA A 289 26.90 -7.73 -0.71
C ALA A 289 26.95 -6.20 -0.96
N ASP A 290 26.62 -5.41 0.05
CA ASP A 290 26.59 -3.95 -0.03
C ASP A 290 28.00 -3.36 0.16
N ALA A 291 28.48 -2.65 -0.86
CA ALA A 291 29.78 -1.98 -0.86
C ALA A 291 29.79 -0.64 -0.11
N THR A 292 28.63 -0.05 0.18
CA THR A 292 28.54 1.23 0.89
C THR A 292 28.83 1.05 2.39
N THR A 293 29.54 2.01 2.99
CA THR A 293 29.93 1.93 4.39
C THR A 293 29.19 2.92 5.29
N ASN A 294 28.74 4.03 4.75
CA ASN A 294 28.13 5.12 5.52
C ASN A 294 26.91 5.73 4.82
N GLU A 295 26.21 6.63 5.53
CA GLU A 295 25.04 7.36 5.05
C GLU A 295 25.31 8.12 3.75
N ILE A 296 26.46 8.80 3.68
CA ILE A 296 26.79 9.70 2.56
C ILE A 296 26.97 8.87 1.27
N GLU A 297 27.68 7.76 1.34
CA GLU A 297 27.85 6.86 0.19
C GLU A 297 26.53 6.28 -0.27
N ALA A 298 25.64 5.91 0.66
CA ALA A 298 24.31 5.41 0.34
C ALA A 298 23.46 6.48 -0.36
N LEU A 299 23.46 7.70 0.13
CA LEU A 299 22.76 8.83 -0.51
C LEU A 299 23.30 9.13 -1.91
N VAL A 300 24.62 9.07 -2.10
CA VAL A 300 25.26 9.26 -3.40
C VAL A 300 24.87 8.16 -4.39
N GLU A 301 24.80 6.92 -3.97
CA GLU A 301 24.35 5.81 -4.82
C GLU A 301 22.88 5.97 -5.25
N ILE A 302 22.00 6.38 -4.33
CA ILE A 302 20.59 6.69 -4.65
C ILE A 302 20.51 7.86 -5.64
N TYR A 303 21.30 8.90 -5.42
CA TYR A 303 21.34 10.06 -6.33
C TYR A 303 21.79 9.67 -7.74
N ARG A 304 22.84 8.87 -7.87
CA ARG A 304 23.34 8.37 -9.16
C ARG A 304 22.31 7.53 -9.90
N MET A 305 21.53 6.73 -9.16
CA MET A 305 20.44 5.95 -9.75
C MET A 305 19.32 6.85 -10.24
N MET A 306 18.92 7.85 -9.46
CA MET A 306 17.80 8.74 -9.79
C MET A 306 18.13 9.76 -10.88
N ARG A 307 19.36 10.26 -10.90
CA ARG A 307 19.85 11.26 -11.86
C ARG A 307 21.19 10.84 -12.46
N PRO A 308 21.17 9.93 -13.44
CA PRO A 308 22.39 9.48 -14.11
C PRO A 308 23.09 10.65 -14.81
N GLY A 309 24.41 10.71 -14.69
CA GLY A 309 25.24 11.69 -15.40
C GLY A 309 25.38 13.06 -14.69
N GLU A 310 24.67 13.31 -13.59
CA GLU A 310 24.87 14.51 -12.78
C GLU A 310 25.93 14.26 -11.69
N PRO A 311 26.81 15.22 -11.38
CA PRO A 311 27.77 15.07 -10.32
C PRO A 311 27.05 15.09 -8.95
N PRO A 312 27.23 14.07 -8.10
CA PRO A 312 26.59 14.00 -6.80
C PRO A 312 27.28 14.94 -5.83
N THR A 313 26.52 15.82 -5.17
CA THR A 313 26.95 16.58 -4.00
C THR A 313 26.17 16.10 -2.78
N LYS A 314 26.75 16.22 -1.59
CA LYS A 314 26.09 15.81 -0.34
C LYS A 314 24.73 16.50 -0.17
N GLU A 315 24.69 17.81 -0.39
CA GLU A 315 23.47 18.61 -0.23
C GLU A 315 22.39 18.22 -1.25
N ALA A 316 22.77 18.07 -2.52
CA ALA A 316 21.85 17.66 -3.58
C ALA A 316 21.29 16.24 -3.35
N ALA A 317 22.13 15.32 -2.93
CA ALA A 317 21.73 13.95 -2.62
C ALA A 317 20.76 13.90 -1.42
N THR A 318 21.05 14.64 -0.36
CA THR A 318 20.18 14.72 0.83
C THR A 318 18.83 15.35 0.48
N THR A 319 18.83 16.42 -0.29
CA THR A 319 17.61 17.11 -0.72
C THR A 319 16.76 16.20 -1.60
N LEU A 320 17.36 15.52 -2.56
CA LEU A 320 16.66 14.57 -3.43
C LEU A 320 16.01 13.45 -2.61
N PHE A 321 16.76 12.83 -1.72
CA PHE A 321 16.26 11.74 -0.88
C PHE A 321 15.11 12.17 0.03
N THR A 322 15.23 13.32 0.67
CA THR A 322 14.16 13.88 1.51
C THR A 322 12.89 14.16 0.68
N ASN A 323 13.05 14.68 -0.53
CA ASN A 323 11.91 14.97 -1.41
C ASN A 323 11.22 13.73 -1.98
N LEU A 324 11.86 12.56 -1.98
CA LEU A 324 11.25 11.33 -2.51
C LEU A 324 10.08 10.85 -1.66
N PHE A 325 10.25 10.79 -0.32
CA PHE A 325 9.30 10.14 0.57
C PHE A 325 8.90 10.94 1.81
N PHE A 326 9.67 11.96 2.16
CA PHE A 326 9.56 12.67 3.44
C PHE A 326 9.09 14.13 3.32
N ASN A 327 8.84 14.60 2.12
CA ASN A 327 8.34 15.95 1.87
C ASN A 327 6.82 15.92 1.59
N PRO A 328 5.99 16.54 2.45
CA PRO A 328 4.53 16.56 2.28
C PRO A 328 4.06 17.22 0.98
N GLU A 329 4.86 18.12 0.41
CA GLU A 329 4.52 18.79 -0.86
C GLU A 329 4.65 17.83 -2.06
N ARG A 330 5.51 16.81 -1.97
CA ARG A 330 5.85 15.91 -3.08
C ARG A 330 5.39 14.48 -2.89
N TYR A 331 5.10 14.09 -1.68
CA TYR A 331 4.67 12.74 -1.33
C TYR A 331 3.43 12.79 -0.45
N ASP A 332 2.42 12.01 -0.79
CA ASP A 332 1.18 11.89 -0.05
C ASP A 332 0.62 10.48 -0.18
N LEU A 333 0.50 9.78 0.94
CA LEU A 333 -0.19 8.49 1.02
C LEU A 333 -1.71 8.63 0.96
N SER A 334 -2.24 9.81 1.30
CA SER A 334 -3.63 10.08 1.63
C SER A 334 -4.14 9.35 2.90
N ALA A 335 -5.32 9.70 3.37
CA ALA A 335 -5.95 9.01 4.51
C ALA A 335 -6.19 7.52 4.19
N VAL A 336 -6.61 7.22 2.97
CA VAL A 336 -6.83 5.84 2.50
C VAL A 336 -5.53 5.04 2.49
N GLY A 337 -4.47 5.60 1.92
CA GLY A 337 -3.17 4.95 1.85
C GLY A 337 -2.59 4.69 3.23
N ARG A 338 -2.68 5.65 4.15
CA ARG A 338 -2.22 5.49 5.53
C ARG A 338 -3.03 4.43 6.28
N MET A 339 -4.33 4.43 6.13
CA MET A 339 -5.22 3.43 6.75
C MET A 339 -4.87 2.02 6.26
N LYS A 340 -4.74 1.83 4.96
CA LYS A 340 -4.38 0.53 4.36
C LYS A 340 -2.99 0.08 4.78
N PHE A 341 -2.03 0.99 4.81
CA PHE A 341 -0.67 0.73 5.23
C PHE A 341 -0.60 0.26 6.69
N ASN A 342 -1.23 1.01 7.59
CA ASN A 342 -1.25 0.70 9.02
C ASN A 342 -2.00 -0.60 9.30
N LYS A 343 -3.14 -0.81 8.66
CA LYS A 343 -3.92 -2.05 8.79
C LYS A 343 -3.12 -3.28 8.32
N ARG A 344 -2.39 -3.16 7.22
CA ARG A 344 -1.59 -4.28 6.70
C ARG A 344 -0.42 -4.65 7.61
N LEU A 345 0.19 -3.68 8.28
CA LEU A 345 1.23 -3.91 9.26
C LEU A 345 0.71 -4.32 10.65
N GLY A 346 -0.60 -4.29 10.87
CA GLY A 346 -1.22 -4.64 12.16
C GLY A 346 -1.06 -3.56 13.23
N ASN A 347 -0.90 -2.30 12.85
CA ASN A 347 -0.84 -1.19 13.78
C ASN A 347 -2.21 -0.95 14.42
N GLU A 348 -2.24 -0.57 15.70
CA GLU A 348 -3.47 -0.29 16.44
C GLU A 348 -4.20 0.95 15.90
N PHE A 349 -3.45 1.98 15.53
CA PHE A 349 -3.99 3.22 14.98
C PHE A 349 -4.00 3.18 13.46
N LEU A 350 -5.16 3.45 12.87
CA LEU A 350 -5.34 3.48 11.42
C LEU A 350 -5.02 4.85 10.80
N GLU A 351 -4.96 5.89 11.63
CA GLU A 351 -4.59 7.24 11.22
C GLU A 351 -3.10 7.50 11.44
N GLY A 352 -2.55 8.49 10.75
CA GLY A 352 -1.15 8.88 10.87
C GLY A 352 -0.71 9.89 9.82
N ASN A 353 0.59 10.08 9.70
CA ASN A 353 1.18 11.02 8.75
C ASN A 353 0.93 10.62 7.28
N SER A 354 0.77 11.60 6.42
CA SER A 354 0.63 11.39 4.97
C SER A 354 1.94 11.03 4.26
N ILE A 355 3.07 11.25 4.91
CA ILE A 355 4.41 10.89 4.43
C ILE A 355 4.88 9.58 5.05
N LEU A 356 5.88 8.94 4.43
CA LEU A 356 6.54 7.79 5.02
C LEU A 356 7.41 8.20 6.21
N GLU A 357 7.48 7.31 7.19
CA GLU A 357 8.41 7.39 8.31
C GLU A 357 9.47 6.28 8.20
N ASN A 358 10.59 6.45 8.86
CA ASN A 358 11.65 5.43 8.86
C ASN A 358 11.13 4.07 9.36
N GLU A 359 10.29 4.08 10.40
CA GLU A 359 9.67 2.86 10.94
C GLU A 359 8.73 2.18 9.93
N ASP A 360 8.06 2.92 9.06
CA ASP A 360 7.21 2.35 8.01
C ASP A 360 8.03 1.49 7.03
N ILE A 361 9.17 1.98 6.62
CA ILE A 361 10.09 1.27 5.71
C ILE A 361 10.67 0.03 6.39
N LEU A 362 11.10 0.18 7.64
CA LEU A 362 11.62 -0.94 8.43
C LEU A 362 10.57 -2.04 8.63
N ASN A 363 9.36 -1.67 9.02
CA ASN A 363 8.28 -2.62 9.24
C ASN A 363 7.83 -3.31 7.94
N THR A 364 7.87 -2.59 6.82
CA THR A 364 7.62 -3.17 5.49
C THR A 364 8.65 -4.26 5.17
N LEU A 365 9.93 -3.98 5.36
CA LEU A 365 11.00 -4.96 5.15
C LEU A 365 10.92 -6.13 6.12
N LYS A 366 10.63 -5.88 7.40
CA LYS A 366 10.43 -6.94 8.39
C LYS A 366 9.29 -7.88 8.00
N THR A 367 8.17 -7.32 7.56
CA THR A 367 7.02 -8.11 7.12
C THR A 367 7.32 -8.89 5.85
N LEU A 368 8.04 -8.30 4.90
CA LEU A 368 8.49 -9.00 3.68
C LEU A 368 9.39 -10.19 4.00
N VAL A 369 10.35 -10.00 4.88
CA VAL A 369 11.24 -11.08 5.35
C VAL A 369 10.45 -12.15 6.10
N ALA A 370 9.48 -11.77 6.93
CA ALA A 370 8.59 -12.71 7.62
C ALA A 370 7.76 -13.55 6.64
N ILE A 371 7.22 -12.95 5.59
CA ILE A 371 6.49 -13.65 4.52
C ILE A 371 7.42 -14.64 3.81
N ARG A 372 8.64 -14.23 3.50
CA ARG A 372 9.64 -15.14 2.90
C ARG A 372 9.98 -16.32 3.81
N ASN A 373 9.98 -16.11 5.11
CA ASN A 373 10.17 -17.16 6.13
C ASN A 373 8.92 -18.02 6.37
N GLY A 374 7.84 -17.80 5.64
CA GLY A 374 6.59 -18.54 5.77
C GLY A 374 5.65 -18.04 6.88
N LYS A 375 5.90 -16.88 7.48
CA LYS A 375 5.10 -16.29 8.57
C LYS A 375 4.13 -15.21 8.10
N GLY A 376 3.48 -15.38 6.99
CA GLY A 376 2.54 -14.42 6.44
C GLY A 376 2.04 -14.84 5.09
N GLN A 377 1.10 -14.08 4.58
CA GLN A 377 0.49 -14.31 3.27
C GLN A 377 0.63 -13.08 2.39
N VAL A 378 0.70 -13.31 1.10
CA VAL A 378 0.66 -12.24 0.09
C VAL A 378 -0.76 -11.73 -0.09
N ASP A 379 -0.87 -10.48 -0.55
CA ASP A 379 -2.16 -9.85 -0.81
C ASP A 379 -2.70 -10.27 -2.18
N ASP A 380 -4.02 -10.37 -2.27
CA ASP A 380 -4.72 -10.54 -3.54
C ASP A 380 -5.03 -9.16 -4.14
N ILE A 381 -4.42 -8.88 -5.29
CA ILE A 381 -4.54 -7.58 -5.96
C ILE A 381 -5.98 -7.33 -6.45
N ASP A 382 -6.68 -8.39 -6.86
CA ASP A 382 -8.03 -8.28 -7.45
C ASP A 382 -9.15 -8.26 -6.40
N HIS A 383 -8.82 -8.42 -5.14
CA HIS A 383 -9.75 -8.30 -4.03
C HIS A 383 -10.29 -6.87 -3.94
N LEU A 384 -11.62 -6.68 -3.84
CA LEU A 384 -12.22 -5.35 -3.75
C LEU A 384 -11.89 -4.58 -2.46
N GLY A 385 -11.26 -5.21 -1.50
CA GLY A 385 -10.61 -4.54 -0.37
C GLY A 385 -9.29 -3.84 -0.73
N ASN A 386 -8.70 -4.18 -1.88
CA ASN A 386 -7.46 -3.61 -2.40
C ASN A 386 -7.68 -2.73 -3.64
N ARG A 387 -8.89 -2.70 -4.14
CA ARG A 387 -9.31 -1.84 -5.25
C ARG A 387 -10.39 -0.88 -4.75
N ARG A 388 -10.25 0.38 -5.07
CA ARG A 388 -11.20 1.41 -4.66
C ARG A 388 -11.77 2.15 -5.87
N ILE A 389 -12.87 2.85 -5.63
CA ILE A 389 -13.51 3.70 -6.62
C ILE A 389 -13.05 5.14 -6.44
N ARG A 390 -12.65 5.73 -7.56
CA ARG A 390 -12.38 7.14 -7.70
C ARG A 390 -13.53 7.78 -8.44
N SER A 391 -14.32 8.61 -7.75
CA SER A 391 -15.45 9.32 -8.33
C SER A 391 -15.00 10.62 -9.03
N VAL A 392 -15.96 11.29 -9.68
CA VAL A 392 -15.70 12.52 -10.43
C VAL A 392 -15.09 13.62 -9.56
N GLY A 393 -15.55 13.78 -8.32
CA GLY A 393 -15.02 14.81 -7.41
C GLY A 393 -13.54 14.67 -7.15
N GLU A 394 -13.07 13.46 -6.90
CA GLU A 394 -11.66 13.16 -6.68
C GLU A 394 -10.83 13.36 -7.96
N MET A 395 -11.32 12.94 -9.11
CA MET A 395 -10.63 13.11 -10.39
C MET A 395 -10.50 14.59 -10.77
N VAL A 396 -11.54 15.37 -10.60
CA VAL A 396 -11.51 16.82 -10.83
C VAL A 396 -10.58 17.53 -9.85
N SER A 397 -10.59 17.14 -8.59
CA SER A 397 -9.66 17.66 -7.57
C SER A 397 -8.21 17.43 -7.97
N ASN A 398 -7.86 16.26 -8.50
CA ASN A 398 -6.51 15.95 -8.97
C ASN A 398 -6.10 16.83 -10.15
N GLN A 399 -6.98 17.05 -11.11
CA GLN A 399 -6.72 17.95 -12.24
C GLN A 399 -6.58 19.41 -11.80
N TYR A 400 -7.42 19.82 -10.89
CA TYR A 400 -7.36 21.16 -10.31
C TYR A 400 -6.02 21.40 -9.60
N ARG A 401 -5.55 20.41 -8.85
CA ARG A 401 -4.23 20.44 -8.19
C ARG A 401 -3.08 20.58 -9.19
N ILE A 402 -3.12 19.88 -10.32
CA ILE A 402 -2.11 20.02 -11.37
C ILE A 402 -2.08 21.45 -11.90
N GLY A 403 -3.23 22.03 -12.14
CA GLY A 403 -3.36 23.43 -12.56
C GLY A 403 -2.81 24.40 -11.51
N LEU A 404 -3.15 24.22 -10.24
CA LEU A 404 -2.67 25.06 -9.13
C LEU A 404 -1.16 24.98 -8.91
N VAL A 405 -0.55 23.83 -9.08
CA VAL A 405 0.93 23.68 -8.99
C VAL A 405 1.63 24.53 -10.06
N ARG A 406 1.08 24.56 -11.26
CA ARG A 406 1.60 25.42 -12.34
C ARG A 406 1.43 26.91 -12.03
N VAL A 407 0.29 27.28 -11.48
CA VAL A 407 0.03 28.67 -11.01
C VAL A 407 0.99 29.04 -9.88
N GLU A 408 1.19 28.18 -8.90
CA GLU A 408 2.11 28.42 -7.79
C GLU A 408 3.54 28.66 -8.29
N ARG A 409 4.02 27.81 -9.23
CA ARG A 409 5.35 28.01 -9.83
C ARG A 409 5.47 29.37 -10.49
N ALA A 410 4.49 29.75 -11.31
CA ALA A 410 4.48 31.03 -12.02
C ALA A 410 4.44 32.22 -11.04
N VAL A 411 3.66 32.13 -9.98
CA VAL A 411 3.59 33.15 -8.92
C VAL A 411 4.92 33.27 -8.18
N ARG A 412 5.55 32.15 -7.84
CA ARG A 412 6.85 32.12 -7.14
C ARG A 412 7.96 32.75 -8.00
N GLU A 413 7.99 32.47 -9.29
CA GLU A 413 8.92 33.07 -10.24
C GLU A 413 8.69 34.59 -10.37
N ARG A 414 7.45 35.04 -10.45
CA ARG A 414 7.12 36.46 -10.51
C ARG A 414 7.44 37.21 -9.22
N LEU A 415 7.19 36.62 -8.07
CA LEU A 415 7.56 37.18 -6.77
C LEU A 415 9.08 37.32 -6.58
N ALA A 416 9.85 36.38 -7.14
CA ALA A 416 11.32 36.43 -7.10
C ALA A 416 11.90 37.57 -7.94
N THR A 417 11.21 37.93 -9.03
CA THR A 417 11.65 39.00 -9.97
C THR A 417 10.97 40.34 -9.73
N ALA A 418 9.95 40.41 -8.87
CA ALA A 418 9.20 41.62 -8.61
C ALA A 418 10.04 42.67 -7.81
N GLU A 419 10.24 43.83 -8.39
CA GLU A 419 10.99 44.94 -7.78
C GLU A 419 10.09 46.03 -7.17
N THR A 420 8.77 45.97 -7.42
CA THR A 420 7.86 47.06 -7.04
C THR A 420 6.76 46.62 -6.09
N ASP A 421 6.48 47.45 -5.09
CA ASP A 421 5.39 47.32 -4.13
C ASP A 421 4.00 47.60 -4.75
N GLU A 422 3.92 47.89 -6.05
CA GLU A 422 2.70 48.25 -6.76
C GLU A 422 1.88 47.05 -7.23
N LEU A 423 2.50 45.85 -7.32
CA LEU A 423 1.84 44.63 -7.78
C LEU A 423 0.76 44.17 -6.79
N GLY A 424 -0.38 43.78 -7.34
CA GLY A 424 -1.46 43.14 -6.59
C GLY A 424 -1.55 41.63 -6.83
N PRO A 425 -2.33 40.89 -6.03
CA PRO A 425 -2.57 39.47 -6.26
C PRO A 425 -3.11 39.15 -7.67
N GLN A 426 -3.95 40.02 -8.23
CA GLN A 426 -4.49 39.84 -9.59
C GLN A 426 -3.41 39.87 -10.68
N ASP A 427 -2.34 40.63 -10.48
CA ASP A 427 -1.25 40.74 -11.45
C ASP A 427 -0.32 39.52 -11.42
N LEU A 428 -0.29 38.83 -10.27
CA LEU A 428 0.58 37.67 -10.05
C LEU A 428 -0.07 36.35 -10.45
N ILE A 429 -1.38 36.23 -10.26
CA ILE A 429 -2.12 34.98 -10.50
C ILE A 429 -2.66 34.93 -11.92
N ASN A 430 -2.33 33.85 -12.64
CA ASN A 430 -2.88 33.53 -13.95
C ASN A 430 -3.78 32.27 -13.82
N ALA A 431 -5.06 32.42 -14.09
CA ALA A 431 -6.04 31.34 -13.99
C ALA A 431 -6.04 30.37 -15.19
N LYS A 432 -5.36 30.71 -16.28
CA LYS A 432 -5.36 29.89 -17.51
C LYS A 432 -4.91 28.43 -17.32
N PRO A 433 -3.83 28.11 -16.58
CA PRO A 433 -3.42 26.72 -16.38
C PRO A 433 -4.48 25.86 -15.68
N VAL A 434 -5.21 26.42 -14.71
CA VAL A 434 -6.28 25.72 -14.01
C VAL A 434 -7.47 25.49 -14.91
N SER A 435 -7.91 26.52 -15.63
CA SER A 435 -9.03 26.43 -16.58
C SER A 435 -8.71 25.44 -17.70
N ALA A 436 -7.49 25.42 -18.22
CA ALA A 436 -7.05 24.46 -19.23
C ALA A 436 -7.06 23.03 -18.74
N ALA A 437 -6.58 22.77 -17.54
CA ALA A 437 -6.57 21.43 -16.94
C ALA A 437 -8.00 20.89 -16.73
N VAL A 438 -8.91 21.70 -16.23
CA VAL A 438 -10.32 21.32 -16.03
C VAL A 438 -11.02 21.08 -17.37
N LYS A 439 -10.83 21.94 -18.35
CA LYS A 439 -11.42 21.77 -19.70
C LYS A 439 -10.90 20.51 -20.40
N GLU A 440 -9.62 20.23 -20.30
CA GLU A 440 -9.03 19.01 -20.85
C GLU A 440 -9.62 17.75 -20.22
N PHE A 441 -9.80 17.74 -18.89
CA PHE A 441 -10.42 16.62 -18.21
C PHE A 441 -11.85 16.37 -18.69
N PHE A 442 -12.71 17.35 -18.65
CA PHE A 442 -14.12 17.18 -19.05
C PHE A 442 -14.32 16.96 -20.54
N GLY A 443 -13.46 17.52 -21.38
CA GLY A 443 -13.57 17.41 -22.84
C GLY A 443 -12.90 16.22 -23.46
N SER A 444 -11.76 15.81 -22.93
CA SER A 444 -10.85 14.84 -23.59
C SER A 444 -10.52 13.60 -22.76
N SER A 445 -10.91 13.54 -21.49
CA SER A 445 -10.68 12.37 -20.66
C SER A 445 -11.45 11.15 -21.17
N GLN A 446 -10.83 9.99 -21.14
CA GLN A 446 -11.48 8.72 -21.46
C GLN A 446 -12.68 8.39 -20.56
N LEU A 447 -12.68 8.91 -19.31
CA LEU A 447 -13.75 8.69 -18.33
C LEU A 447 -14.91 9.68 -18.48
N SER A 448 -14.69 10.84 -19.11
CA SER A 448 -15.76 11.78 -19.46
C SER A 448 -16.34 11.40 -20.81
N GLN A 449 -17.55 10.83 -20.81
CA GLN A 449 -18.21 10.24 -21.98
C GLN A 449 -19.51 10.96 -22.29
N PHE A 450 -19.91 10.96 -23.57
CA PHE A 450 -21.27 11.35 -23.93
C PHE A 450 -22.28 10.45 -23.24
N MET A 451 -23.28 11.05 -22.62
CA MET A 451 -24.32 10.29 -21.97
C MET A 451 -25.14 9.47 -22.97
N ASP A 452 -25.34 8.22 -22.67
CA ASP A 452 -26.23 7.34 -23.43
C ASP A 452 -27.67 7.67 -23.05
N GLN A 453 -28.41 8.33 -23.95
CA GLN A 453 -29.75 8.87 -23.72
C GLN A 453 -30.85 8.17 -24.54
N ASN A 454 -30.73 6.89 -24.83
CA ASN A 454 -31.76 6.17 -25.59
C ASN A 454 -33.08 6.06 -24.81
N ASN A 455 -33.01 5.84 -23.50
CA ASN A 455 -34.12 5.77 -22.58
C ASN A 455 -33.65 6.06 -21.14
N PRO A 456 -34.55 6.28 -20.17
CA PRO A 456 -34.14 6.58 -18.78
C PRO A 456 -33.27 5.46 -18.14
N LEU A 457 -33.51 4.20 -18.49
CA LEU A 457 -32.71 3.09 -17.95
C LEU A 457 -31.26 3.10 -18.45
N SER A 458 -31.03 3.47 -19.72
CA SER A 458 -29.68 3.62 -20.25
C SER A 458 -28.88 4.73 -19.58
N GLU A 459 -29.55 5.84 -19.23
CA GLU A 459 -28.94 6.92 -18.47
C GLU A 459 -28.51 6.47 -17.08
N VAL A 460 -29.38 5.79 -16.33
CA VAL A 460 -29.09 5.25 -15.00
C VAL A 460 -27.93 4.25 -15.06
N THR A 461 -27.94 3.35 -16.02
CA THR A 461 -26.90 2.35 -16.21
C THR A 461 -25.55 2.99 -16.51
N HIS A 462 -25.53 4.03 -17.34
CA HIS A 462 -24.31 4.75 -17.66
C HIS A 462 -23.72 5.48 -16.44
N LYS A 463 -24.56 6.09 -15.64
CA LYS A 463 -24.13 6.79 -14.40
C LYS A 463 -23.58 5.85 -13.33
N ARG A 464 -24.04 4.59 -13.31
CA ARG A 464 -23.60 3.55 -12.36
C ARG A 464 -22.45 2.69 -12.90
N ARG A 465 -21.91 3.02 -14.05
CA ARG A 465 -20.78 2.28 -14.65
C ARG A 465 -19.49 2.54 -13.90
N VAL A 466 -18.65 1.52 -13.82
CA VAL A 466 -17.32 1.56 -13.22
C VAL A 466 -16.32 1.04 -14.23
N SER A 467 -15.29 1.83 -14.54
CA SER A 467 -14.25 1.49 -15.50
C SER A 467 -12.91 1.29 -14.82
N ALA A 468 -12.18 0.23 -15.18
CA ALA A 468 -10.79 0.03 -14.76
C ALA A 468 -9.79 0.76 -15.67
N LEU A 469 -10.26 1.35 -16.78
CA LEU A 469 -9.47 2.10 -17.74
C LEU A 469 -9.24 3.55 -17.29
N GLY A 470 -8.47 4.30 -18.06
CA GLY A 470 -8.25 5.72 -17.86
C GLY A 470 -6.92 6.07 -17.19
N PRO A 471 -6.69 7.33 -16.88
CA PRO A 471 -5.43 7.80 -16.27
C PRO A 471 -5.18 7.14 -14.92
N GLY A 472 -3.99 6.55 -14.76
CA GLY A 472 -3.63 5.80 -13.54
C GLY A 472 -4.29 4.43 -13.41
N GLY A 473 -5.05 3.99 -14.43
CA GLY A 473 -5.68 2.68 -14.51
C GLY A 473 -4.98 1.73 -15.49
N LEU A 474 -5.70 0.69 -15.86
CA LEU A 474 -5.23 -0.34 -16.79
C LEU A 474 -5.37 0.10 -18.26
N THR A 475 -4.60 -0.52 -19.15
CA THR A 475 -4.79 -0.46 -20.59
C THR A 475 -5.33 -1.80 -21.09
N ARG A 476 -6.10 -1.77 -22.17
CA ARG A 476 -6.72 -3.00 -22.74
C ARG A 476 -5.70 -4.08 -23.05
N GLU A 477 -4.57 -3.70 -23.63
CA GLU A 477 -3.52 -4.61 -24.09
C GLU A 477 -2.74 -5.22 -22.93
N ARG A 478 -2.63 -4.51 -21.81
CA ARG A 478 -1.87 -4.93 -20.61
C ARG A 478 -2.71 -5.65 -19.58
N ALA A 479 -4.04 -5.60 -19.69
CA ALA A 479 -4.93 -6.29 -18.78
C ALA A 479 -4.93 -7.79 -19.06
N GLY A 480 -4.47 -8.58 -18.10
CA GLY A 480 -4.52 -10.04 -18.14
C GLY A 480 -5.91 -10.60 -17.83
N PHE A 481 -6.06 -11.91 -17.91
CA PHE A 481 -7.32 -12.59 -17.59
C PHE A 481 -7.72 -12.42 -16.11
N GLU A 482 -6.76 -12.42 -15.19
CA GLU A 482 -7.03 -12.32 -13.74
C GLU A 482 -7.81 -11.06 -13.36
N VAL A 483 -7.49 -9.91 -13.99
CA VAL A 483 -8.19 -8.64 -13.72
C VAL A 483 -9.59 -8.61 -14.32
N ARG A 484 -9.82 -9.37 -15.40
CA ARG A 484 -11.10 -9.44 -16.12
C ARG A 484 -12.08 -10.45 -15.53
N ASP A 485 -11.57 -11.37 -14.71
CA ASP A 485 -12.38 -12.43 -14.09
C ASP A 485 -13.27 -11.88 -12.98
N VAL A 486 -14.33 -12.60 -12.68
CA VAL A 486 -15.19 -12.32 -11.55
C VAL A 486 -14.52 -12.83 -10.27
N HIS A 487 -14.26 -11.93 -9.35
CA HIS A 487 -13.72 -12.26 -8.03
C HIS A 487 -14.84 -12.52 -7.02
N PRO A 488 -14.70 -13.44 -6.06
CA PRO A 488 -15.73 -13.69 -5.03
C PRO A 488 -16.17 -12.45 -4.26
N THR A 489 -15.29 -11.45 -4.10
CA THR A 489 -15.63 -10.17 -3.44
C THR A 489 -16.53 -9.24 -4.26
N HIS A 490 -16.76 -9.57 -5.53
CA HIS A 490 -17.71 -8.84 -6.39
C HIS A 490 -19.16 -9.01 -5.95
N TYR A 491 -19.48 -10.05 -5.17
CA TYR A 491 -20.83 -10.31 -4.71
C TYR A 491 -21.42 -9.11 -3.95
N GLY A 492 -22.56 -8.63 -4.42
CA GLY A 492 -23.25 -7.48 -3.86
C GLY A 492 -22.59 -6.12 -4.14
N ARG A 493 -21.49 -6.05 -4.89
CA ARG A 493 -20.72 -4.83 -5.18
C ARG A 493 -20.64 -4.53 -6.66
N VAL A 494 -20.25 -5.50 -7.44
CA VAL A 494 -20.11 -5.39 -8.90
C VAL A 494 -20.91 -6.48 -9.56
N CYS A 495 -21.72 -6.12 -10.55
CA CYS A 495 -22.52 -7.10 -11.29
C CYS A 495 -21.60 -8.05 -12.08
N PRO A 496 -21.77 -9.39 -11.94
CA PRO A 496 -20.92 -10.34 -12.63
C PRO A 496 -21.26 -10.53 -14.11
N ILE A 497 -22.42 -10.08 -14.56
CA ILE A 497 -22.95 -10.34 -15.90
C ILE A 497 -23.04 -9.11 -16.80
N GLU A 498 -23.14 -7.91 -16.27
CA GLU A 498 -23.23 -6.69 -17.06
C GLU A 498 -21.82 -6.14 -17.36
N THR A 499 -21.25 -6.59 -18.45
CA THR A 499 -19.95 -6.16 -18.98
C THR A 499 -19.97 -6.22 -20.51
N PRO A 500 -19.23 -5.36 -21.23
CA PRO A 500 -19.13 -5.43 -22.68
C PRO A 500 -18.58 -6.77 -23.17
N GLU A 501 -18.96 -7.16 -24.37
CA GLU A 501 -18.30 -8.20 -25.13
C GLU A 501 -17.11 -7.59 -25.91
N GLY A 502 -16.01 -8.34 -26.02
CA GLY A 502 -14.84 -7.93 -26.80
C GLY A 502 -13.67 -7.43 -25.94
N PRO A 503 -12.87 -6.45 -26.43
CA PRO A 503 -11.62 -6.04 -25.79
C PRO A 503 -11.77 -5.49 -24.36
N ASN A 504 -12.92 -4.96 -24.04
CA ASN A 504 -13.21 -4.33 -22.73
C ASN A 504 -13.89 -5.26 -21.72
N ILE A 505 -14.04 -6.52 -22.02
CA ILE A 505 -14.69 -7.48 -21.14
C ILE A 505 -13.99 -7.49 -19.75
N GLY A 506 -14.78 -7.43 -18.69
CA GLY A 506 -14.28 -7.42 -17.32
C GLY A 506 -13.57 -6.14 -16.87
N LEU A 507 -13.31 -5.20 -17.78
CA LEU A 507 -12.69 -3.90 -17.45
C LEU A 507 -13.72 -2.80 -17.24
N ILE A 508 -14.86 -2.88 -17.90
CA ILE A 508 -15.99 -1.96 -17.73
C ILE A 508 -17.13 -2.77 -17.10
N ASN A 509 -17.49 -2.40 -15.89
CA ASN A 509 -18.50 -3.10 -15.10
C ASN A 509 -19.57 -2.13 -14.61
N SER A 510 -20.67 -2.66 -14.07
CA SER A 510 -21.72 -1.88 -13.43
C SER A 510 -21.77 -2.21 -11.94
N LEU A 511 -22.12 -1.20 -11.12
CA LEU A 511 -22.37 -1.41 -9.69
C LEU A 511 -23.59 -2.29 -9.47
N ALA A 512 -23.52 -3.16 -8.48
CA ALA A 512 -24.68 -3.92 -8.01
C ALA A 512 -25.76 -2.97 -7.44
N ALA A 513 -27.01 -3.43 -7.45
CA ALA A 513 -28.17 -2.60 -7.14
C ALA A 513 -28.07 -1.85 -5.79
N TYR A 514 -27.58 -2.53 -4.76
CA TYR A 514 -27.47 -1.97 -3.40
C TYR A 514 -26.06 -1.54 -3.00
N ALA A 515 -25.08 -1.63 -3.90
CA ALA A 515 -23.72 -1.24 -3.65
C ALA A 515 -23.57 0.28 -3.46
N ARG A 516 -22.76 0.67 -2.52
CA ARG A 516 -22.34 2.05 -2.32
C ARG A 516 -20.85 2.13 -1.99
N THR A 517 -20.28 3.33 -2.01
CA THR A 517 -18.90 3.57 -1.58
C THR A 517 -18.88 4.08 -0.14
N ASN A 518 -17.85 3.69 0.60
CA ASN A 518 -17.58 4.22 1.93
C ASN A 518 -16.75 5.53 1.85
N GLU A 519 -16.38 6.08 3.00
CA GLU A 519 -15.56 7.30 3.10
C GLU A 519 -14.20 7.18 2.39
N TYR A 520 -13.65 5.98 2.31
CA TYR A 520 -12.36 5.70 1.66
C TYR A 520 -12.49 5.33 0.17
N GLY A 521 -13.71 5.22 -0.34
CA GLY A 521 -13.97 4.83 -1.73
C GLY A 521 -14.06 3.33 -1.98
N PHE A 522 -14.02 2.49 -0.96
CA PHE A 522 -14.24 1.05 -1.10
C PHE A 522 -15.72 0.73 -1.22
N LEU A 523 -16.04 -0.28 -2.02
CA LEU A 523 -17.41 -0.72 -2.21
C LEU A 523 -17.93 -1.47 -0.98
N GLU A 524 -19.13 -1.14 -0.56
CA GLU A 524 -19.87 -1.76 0.53
C GLU A 524 -21.17 -2.37 0.01
N SER A 525 -21.60 -3.42 0.66
CA SER A 525 -22.89 -4.05 0.42
C SER A 525 -23.69 -4.18 1.72
N PRO A 526 -25.01 -4.00 1.70
CA PRO A 526 -25.84 -4.15 2.89
C PRO A 526 -26.08 -5.61 3.22
N PHE A 527 -26.09 -5.92 4.50
CA PHE A 527 -26.46 -7.22 5.05
C PHE A 527 -27.32 -7.05 6.29
N ARG A 528 -28.23 -7.99 6.51
CA ARG A 528 -29.10 -8.01 7.69
C ARG A 528 -28.36 -8.72 8.83
N LYS A 529 -28.35 -8.12 10.01
CA LYS A 529 -27.70 -8.70 11.18
C LYS A 529 -28.51 -9.89 11.72
N VAL A 530 -27.82 -10.96 12.07
CA VAL A 530 -28.40 -12.16 12.67
C VAL A 530 -27.87 -12.32 14.09
N ASN A 531 -28.78 -12.46 15.05
CA ASN A 531 -28.46 -12.70 16.45
C ASN A 531 -29.03 -14.06 16.86
N SER A 532 -28.15 -15.03 17.18
CA SER A 532 -28.55 -16.37 17.66
C SER A 532 -29.63 -17.04 16.81
N GLY A 533 -29.48 -16.98 15.50
CA GLY A 533 -30.43 -17.59 14.54
C GLY A 533 -31.67 -16.74 14.22
N LYS A 534 -31.83 -15.57 14.82
CA LYS A 534 -32.89 -14.62 14.49
C LYS A 534 -32.36 -13.47 13.63
N VAL A 535 -33.00 -13.24 12.49
CA VAL A 535 -32.63 -12.17 11.55
C VAL A 535 -33.26 -10.85 12.01
N SER A 536 -32.44 -9.81 12.11
CA SER A 536 -32.89 -8.45 12.42
C SER A 536 -33.31 -7.71 11.15
N LEU A 537 -34.12 -6.66 11.31
CA LEU A 537 -34.43 -5.72 10.23
C LEU A 537 -33.34 -4.66 10.03
N ASP A 538 -32.34 -4.62 10.89
CA ASP A 538 -31.22 -3.67 10.80
C ASP A 538 -30.25 -4.04 9.68
N PHE A 539 -29.93 -3.06 8.86
CA PHE A 539 -28.98 -3.21 7.76
C PHE A 539 -27.62 -2.68 8.16
N HIS A 540 -26.59 -3.50 7.94
CA HIS A 540 -25.21 -3.09 8.12
C HIS A 540 -24.48 -3.17 6.78
N TYR A 541 -23.79 -2.10 6.42
CA TYR A 541 -22.96 -2.07 5.23
C TYR A 541 -21.57 -2.56 5.58
N LEU A 542 -21.13 -3.59 4.88
CA LEU A 542 -19.82 -4.21 5.07
C LEU A 542 -18.96 -4.03 3.81
N SER A 543 -17.71 -3.61 4.01
CA SER A 543 -16.70 -3.63 2.96
C SER A 543 -16.23 -5.06 2.67
N ALA A 544 -15.54 -5.28 1.57
CA ALA A 544 -15.04 -6.61 1.20
C ALA A 544 -14.08 -7.21 2.23
N ILE A 545 -13.31 -6.38 2.94
CA ILE A 545 -12.40 -6.84 3.98
C ILE A 545 -13.16 -7.29 5.23
N GLU A 546 -14.15 -6.50 5.66
CA GLU A 546 -14.98 -6.82 6.83
C GLU A 546 -15.84 -8.05 6.60
N GLU A 547 -16.39 -8.20 5.39
CA GLU A 547 -17.22 -9.35 5.02
C GLU A 547 -16.48 -10.70 5.14
N GLY A 548 -15.17 -10.72 4.88
CA GLY A 548 -14.35 -11.93 4.97
C GLY A 548 -14.30 -12.56 6.36
N ASP A 549 -14.53 -11.77 7.40
CA ASP A 549 -14.47 -12.23 8.79
C ASP A 549 -15.79 -12.83 9.29
N PHE A 550 -16.90 -12.60 8.57
CA PHE A 550 -18.25 -12.99 8.99
C PHE A 550 -18.80 -14.15 8.19
N VAL A 551 -19.72 -14.89 8.83
CA VAL A 551 -20.52 -15.93 8.20
C VAL A 551 -21.84 -15.31 7.72
N ILE A 552 -22.09 -15.35 6.43
CA ILE A 552 -23.23 -14.71 5.79
C ILE A 552 -24.15 -15.75 5.17
N ALA A 553 -25.39 -15.80 5.64
CA ALA A 553 -26.42 -16.68 5.09
C ALA A 553 -26.90 -16.15 3.73
N GLN A 554 -27.24 -17.07 2.83
CA GLN A 554 -27.83 -16.71 1.53
C GLN A 554 -29.27 -16.22 1.71
N ALA A 555 -29.72 -15.33 0.83
CA ALA A 555 -31.07 -14.80 0.83
C ALA A 555 -32.17 -15.87 0.60
N SER A 556 -31.81 -16.99 0.01
CA SER A 556 -32.71 -18.13 -0.20
C SER A 556 -32.99 -18.98 1.04
N ALA A 557 -32.29 -18.73 2.16
CA ALA A 557 -32.54 -19.46 3.41
C ALA A 557 -33.98 -19.23 3.90
N VAL A 558 -34.63 -20.30 4.31
CA VAL A 558 -36.05 -20.27 4.74
C VAL A 558 -36.15 -19.73 6.16
N LEU A 559 -36.96 -18.71 6.35
CA LEU A 559 -37.25 -18.08 7.64
C LEU A 559 -38.68 -18.39 8.11
N ASP A 560 -38.86 -18.53 9.41
CA ASP A 560 -40.17 -18.59 10.05
C ASP A 560 -40.84 -17.21 10.14
N LYS A 561 -42.10 -17.15 10.52
CA LYS A 561 -42.87 -15.90 10.76
C LYS A 561 -42.21 -14.93 11.76
N ASN A 562 -41.34 -15.46 12.61
CA ASN A 562 -40.58 -14.70 13.60
C ASN A 562 -39.15 -14.31 13.12
N ASP A 563 -38.87 -14.43 11.81
CA ASP A 563 -37.56 -14.20 11.21
C ASP A 563 -36.43 -15.10 11.80
N THR A 564 -36.76 -16.32 12.16
CA THR A 564 -35.82 -17.32 12.66
C THR A 564 -35.57 -18.39 11.59
N PHE A 565 -34.34 -18.87 11.45
CA PHE A 565 -34.02 -19.97 10.52
C PHE A 565 -34.74 -21.26 10.93
N ILE A 566 -35.38 -21.92 9.97
CA ILE A 566 -36.11 -23.18 10.18
C ILE A 566 -35.17 -24.37 10.05
N GLU A 567 -34.21 -24.30 9.14
CA GLU A 567 -33.29 -25.37 8.83
C GLU A 567 -32.20 -25.55 9.87
N ASP A 568 -31.83 -26.81 10.18
CA ASP A 568 -30.72 -27.10 11.10
C ASP A 568 -29.35 -26.70 10.54
N LEU A 569 -29.20 -26.74 9.20
CA LEU A 569 -28.04 -26.31 8.46
C LEU A 569 -28.44 -25.28 7.42
N VAL A 570 -27.94 -24.06 7.57
CA VAL A 570 -28.22 -22.95 6.68
C VAL A 570 -27.11 -22.83 5.63
N PRO A 571 -27.44 -22.62 4.34
CA PRO A 571 -26.44 -22.34 3.33
C PRO A 571 -25.80 -20.98 3.58
N VAL A 572 -24.48 -20.97 3.75
CA VAL A 572 -23.72 -19.77 4.07
C VAL A 572 -22.51 -19.56 3.17
N ARG A 573 -22.02 -18.36 3.15
CA ARG A 573 -20.78 -17.95 2.50
C ARG A 573 -19.81 -17.49 3.60
N HIS A 574 -18.65 -18.10 3.68
CA HIS A 574 -17.60 -17.73 4.62
C HIS A 574 -16.23 -17.85 3.96
N LYS A 575 -15.39 -16.84 4.08
CA LYS A 575 -14.04 -16.78 3.47
C LYS A 575 -14.03 -17.16 1.99
N ASN A 576 -15.00 -16.64 1.24
CA ASN A 576 -15.21 -16.88 -0.19
C ASN A 576 -15.58 -18.34 -0.57
N GLU A 577 -15.97 -19.15 0.39
CA GLU A 577 -16.42 -20.53 0.18
C GLU A 577 -17.88 -20.69 0.58
N PHE A 578 -18.61 -21.51 -0.19
CA PHE A 578 -19.97 -21.89 0.14
C PHE A 578 -19.98 -23.14 1.02
N SER A 579 -20.69 -23.07 2.12
CA SER A 579 -20.82 -24.18 3.07
C SER A 579 -22.17 -24.18 3.76
N PHE A 580 -22.40 -25.16 4.61
CA PHE A 580 -23.56 -25.23 5.47
C PHE A 580 -23.12 -25.11 6.92
N MET A 581 -23.75 -24.23 7.67
CA MET A 581 -23.46 -24.01 9.09
C MET A 581 -24.72 -23.97 9.92
N PRO A 582 -24.63 -24.29 11.24
CA PRO A 582 -25.75 -24.13 12.15
C PRO A 582 -26.20 -22.66 12.23
N PRO A 583 -27.50 -22.38 12.44
CA PRO A 583 -28.02 -21.00 12.54
C PRO A 583 -27.34 -20.14 13.59
N GLU A 584 -26.84 -20.74 14.65
CA GLU A 584 -26.14 -20.06 15.76
C GLU A 584 -24.81 -19.41 15.37
N ARG A 585 -24.17 -19.90 14.29
CA ARG A 585 -22.91 -19.39 13.77
C ARG A 585 -23.07 -18.31 12.70
N VAL A 586 -24.28 -18.05 12.25
CA VAL A 586 -24.56 -17.05 11.21
C VAL A 586 -24.52 -15.66 11.81
N ASP A 587 -23.71 -14.79 11.23
CA ASP A 587 -23.53 -13.40 11.69
C ASP A 587 -24.43 -12.44 10.93
N PHE A 588 -24.58 -12.63 9.62
CA PHE A 588 -25.37 -11.81 8.72
C PHE A 588 -26.13 -12.65 7.71
N MET A 589 -27.10 -12.02 7.06
CA MET A 589 -27.87 -12.61 5.97
C MET A 589 -27.97 -11.61 4.82
N ASP A 590 -27.94 -12.12 3.58
CA ASP A 590 -28.17 -11.32 2.38
C ASP A 590 -29.57 -10.68 2.42
N VAL A 591 -29.66 -9.48 1.89
CA VAL A 591 -30.94 -8.72 1.85
C VAL A 591 -31.89 -9.27 0.82
N SER A 592 -31.39 -9.59 -0.37
CA SER A 592 -32.20 -10.04 -1.52
C SER A 592 -31.35 -10.90 -2.47
N PRO A 593 -31.94 -11.87 -3.19
CA PRO A 593 -31.23 -12.56 -4.27
C PRO A 593 -30.74 -11.65 -5.39
N GLN A 594 -31.43 -10.54 -5.64
CA GLN A 594 -31.06 -9.54 -6.64
C GLN A 594 -29.91 -8.63 -6.22
N GLN A 595 -29.43 -8.75 -4.99
CA GLN A 595 -28.30 -7.99 -4.47
C GLN A 595 -27.01 -8.17 -5.29
N ALA A 596 -26.80 -9.33 -5.89
CA ALA A 596 -25.63 -9.64 -6.68
C ALA A 596 -25.60 -8.95 -8.05
N PHE A 597 -26.73 -8.50 -8.56
CA PHE A 597 -26.88 -7.99 -9.91
C PHE A 597 -27.01 -6.46 -9.96
N SER A 598 -26.70 -5.87 -11.13
CA SER A 598 -26.92 -4.45 -11.39
C SER A 598 -28.40 -4.10 -11.46
N VAL A 599 -28.71 -2.81 -11.50
CA VAL A 599 -30.09 -2.31 -11.62
C VAL A 599 -30.76 -2.84 -12.89
N ALA A 600 -30.09 -2.75 -14.04
CA ALA A 600 -30.63 -3.23 -15.30
C ALA A 600 -30.87 -4.74 -15.32
N ALA A 601 -29.91 -5.52 -14.83
CA ALA A 601 -30.03 -6.97 -14.72
C ALA A 601 -31.13 -7.40 -13.74
N SER A 602 -31.33 -6.65 -12.66
CA SER A 602 -32.37 -6.92 -11.67
C SER A 602 -33.80 -6.74 -12.20
N LEU A 603 -33.97 -6.01 -13.29
CA LEU A 603 -35.28 -5.83 -13.94
C LEU A 603 -35.69 -6.99 -14.84
N ILE A 604 -34.78 -7.90 -15.12
CA ILE A 604 -35.08 -9.10 -15.91
C ILE A 604 -35.69 -10.15 -14.98
N PRO A 605 -36.94 -10.59 -15.23
CA PRO A 605 -37.60 -11.57 -14.39
C PRO A 605 -36.84 -12.90 -14.36
N PHE A 606 -36.67 -13.49 -13.18
CA PHE A 606 -36.04 -14.81 -12.95
C PHE A 606 -34.61 -14.96 -13.42
N LEU A 607 -33.87 -13.84 -13.62
CA LEU A 607 -32.48 -13.89 -14.06
C LEU A 607 -31.57 -14.59 -13.02
N GLU A 608 -31.88 -14.49 -11.74
CA GLU A 608 -31.19 -15.14 -10.64
C GLU A 608 -31.23 -16.67 -10.67
N HIS A 609 -32.13 -17.25 -11.46
CA HIS A 609 -32.23 -18.69 -11.70
C HIS A 609 -31.40 -19.19 -12.89
N ASP A 610 -30.91 -18.26 -13.71
CA ASP A 610 -30.09 -18.59 -14.88
C ASP A 610 -28.60 -18.71 -14.51
N ASP A 611 -27.87 -19.52 -15.28
CA ASP A 611 -26.42 -19.59 -15.16
C ASP A 611 -25.78 -18.27 -15.61
N ALA A 612 -24.90 -17.73 -14.79
CA ALA A 612 -24.21 -16.46 -15.04
C ALA A 612 -23.45 -16.46 -16.38
N ASN A 613 -22.81 -17.57 -16.75
CA ASN A 613 -22.11 -17.70 -18.03
C ASN A 613 -23.02 -17.50 -19.24
N ARG A 614 -24.26 -17.99 -19.13
CA ARG A 614 -25.24 -17.86 -20.21
C ARG A 614 -25.91 -16.48 -20.20
N ALA A 615 -26.18 -15.94 -19.02
CA ALA A 615 -26.78 -14.62 -18.86
C ALA A 615 -25.84 -13.52 -19.36
N LEU A 616 -24.50 -13.69 -19.24
CA LEU A 616 -23.49 -12.77 -19.75
C LEU A 616 -23.55 -12.61 -21.28
N MET A 617 -23.81 -13.69 -22.00
CA MET A 617 -23.94 -13.72 -23.46
C MET A 617 -25.27 -13.10 -23.92
#